data_a292d73217159d794ccfe763944ad4b1
#
_entry.id   a292d73217159d794ccfe763944ad4b1
#
_cell.length_a   1.000
_cell.length_b   1.000
_cell.length_c   1.000
_cell.angle_alpha   90.00
_cell.angle_beta   90.00
_cell.angle_gamma   90.00
#
_symmetry.space_group_name_H-M   'P 1'
#
loop_
_entity.id
_entity.type
_entity.pdbx_description
1 polymer ?
#
loop_
_entity_poly.entity_id
_entity_poly.type
_entity_poly.pdbx_seq_one_letter_code
_entity_poly.pdbx_strand_id
1 'polypeptide(L)'
;MINKAVEQIDDLLEPQDWSFPVPIVYGPGRLSEISTHCLGMGIQNPLIVTDKGSAHLPFIKQLQDFLSLANIPSALFGEVSPNPLEKDILAGREKFHNGKHDAVIAIGGGSAMDGGKSICLTANNNYSIWDFEFEQPVPIIHQDQPFPTLVTIPTTAGTGAETESTAMVTDVNKGMKFCVWHPDLK
;
A
#
# COMPACT_ATOMS: atom_id res chain seq x y z
N MET A 1 -5.23 -24.74 32.48
CA MET A 1 -5.64 -24.42 31.09
C MET A 1 -5.58 -22.91 30.81
N ILE A 2 -5.99 -22.05 31.73
CA ILE A 2 -5.98 -20.59 31.58
C ILE A 2 -4.54 -20.05 31.42
N ASN A 3 -3.56 -20.54 32.22
CA ASN A 3 -2.17 -20.06 32.13
C ASN A 3 -1.49 -20.35 30.76
N LYS A 4 -1.79 -21.49 30.13
CA LYS A 4 -1.24 -21.78 28.79
C LYS A 4 -1.81 -20.88 27.70
N ALA A 5 -3.05 -20.43 27.83
CA ALA A 5 -3.66 -19.53 26.88
C ALA A 5 -3.10 -18.09 27.02
N VAL A 6 -2.77 -17.67 28.25
CA VAL A 6 -2.13 -16.36 28.51
C VAL A 6 -0.70 -16.33 28.00
N GLU A 7 0.11 -17.37 28.26
CA GLU A 7 1.47 -17.50 27.68
C GLU A 7 1.45 -17.49 26.15
N GLN A 8 0.45 -18.12 25.51
CA GLN A 8 0.32 -18.14 24.05
C GLN A 8 -0.08 -16.77 23.46
N ILE A 9 -0.78 -15.92 24.22
CA ILE A 9 -1.15 -14.56 23.79
C ILE A 9 0.07 -13.64 23.89
N ASP A 10 0.88 -13.75 24.93
CA ASP A 10 2.11 -12.98 25.09
C ASP A 10 3.11 -13.27 23.94
N ASP A 11 3.23 -14.52 23.52
CA ASP A 11 4.09 -14.94 22.40
C ASP A 11 3.62 -14.36 21.05
N LEU A 12 2.32 -14.14 20.85
CA LEU A 12 1.75 -13.51 19.66
C LEU A 12 1.99 -11.99 19.59
N LEU A 13 2.33 -11.35 20.69
CA LEU A 13 2.59 -9.91 20.76
C LEU A 13 4.09 -9.58 20.64
N GLU A 14 4.94 -10.59 20.68
CA GLU A 14 6.37 -10.39 20.46
C GLU A 14 6.64 -9.94 19.01
N PRO A 15 7.55 -8.97 18.80
CA PRO A 15 7.93 -8.51 17.48
C PRO A 15 8.43 -9.66 16.61
N GLN A 16 7.92 -9.76 15.38
CA GLN A 16 8.30 -10.81 14.44
C GLN A 16 8.67 -10.21 13.08
N ASP A 17 9.59 -10.83 12.39
CA ASP A 17 9.97 -10.55 11.02
C ASP A 17 9.78 -11.81 10.17
N TRP A 18 8.95 -11.71 9.15
CA TRP A 18 8.70 -12.80 8.21
C TRP A 18 9.02 -12.37 6.78
N SER A 19 9.30 -13.34 5.92
CA SER A 19 9.68 -13.09 4.54
C SER A 19 9.02 -14.11 3.60
N PHE A 20 7.67 -14.04 3.50
CA PHE A 20 6.93 -14.84 2.53
C PHE A 20 5.51 -14.29 2.36
N PRO A 21 5.06 -14.01 1.12
CA PRO A 21 5.83 -13.83 -0.14
C PRO A 21 6.65 -12.53 -0.15
N VAL A 22 6.43 -11.63 0.79
CA VAL A 22 7.12 -10.35 1.00
C VAL A 22 7.68 -10.29 2.42
N PRO A 23 8.69 -9.45 2.70
CA PRO A 23 9.13 -9.20 4.07
C PRO A 23 7.99 -8.62 4.91
N ILE A 24 7.71 -9.23 6.05
CA ILE A 24 6.65 -8.81 6.97
C ILE A 24 7.28 -8.41 8.30
N VAL A 25 6.98 -7.20 8.75
CA VAL A 25 7.41 -6.64 10.02
C VAL A 25 6.19 -6.54 10.92
N TYR A 26 6.11 -7.38 11.94
CA TYR A 26 4.95 -7.50 12.82
C TYR A 26 5.31 -7.20 14.27
N GLY A 27 4.43 -6.51 14.98
CA GLY A 27 4.50 -6.28 16.42
C GLY A 27 3.94 -4.93 16.84
N PRO A 28 3.58 -4.77 18.11
CA PRO A 28 3.11 -3.51 18.66
C PRO A 28 4.17 -2.41 18.52
N GLY A 29 3.74 -1.24 18.04
CA GLY A 29 4.59 -0.04 17.95
C GLY A 29 5.58 -0.02 16.78
N ARG A 30 5.69 -1.06 15.97
CA ARG A 30 6.68 -1.15 14.88
C ARG A 30 6.46 -0.16 13.73
N LEU A 31 5.33 0.55 13.70
CA LEU A 31 5.16 1.71 12.81
C LEU A 31 6.28 2.76 12.98
N SER A 32 6.84 2.88 14.18
CA SER A 32 7.95 3.80 14.44
C SER A 32 9.24 3.46 13.67
N GLU A 33 9.37 2.24 13.16
CA GLU A 33 10.53 1.77 12.39
C GLU A 33 10.42 2.12 10.89
N ILE A 34 9.29 2.69 10.46
CA ILE A 34 9.01 2.95 9.02
C ILE A 34 10.13 3.69 8.31
N SER A 35 10.71 4.70 8.97
CA SER A 35 11.80 5.48 8.39
C SER A 35 13.05 4.64 8.13
N THR A 36 13.37 3.71 9.03
CA THR A 36 14.49 2.80 8.88
C THR A 36 14.25 1.87 7.69
N HIS A 37 13.04 1.34 7.54
CA HIS A 37 12.67 0.50 6.40
C HIS A 37 12.72 1.30 5.09
N CYS A 38 12.16 2.52 5.07
CA CYS A 38 12.23 3.39 3.89
C CYS A 38 13.68 3.65 3.45
N LEU A 39 14.54 4.03 4.38
CA LEU A 39 15.96 4.28 4.10
C LEU A 39 16.67 3.02 3.58
N GLY A 40 16.38 1.86 4.19
CA GLY A 40 16.94 0.58 3.76
C GLY A 40 16.52 0.16 2.35
N MET A 41 15.34 0.58 1.90
CA MET A 41 14.83 0.37 0.54
C MET A 41 15.18 1.50 -0.43
N GLY A 42 15.88 2.55 0.01
CA GLY A 42 16.24 3.70 -0.83
C GLY A 42 15.10 4.67 -1.09
N ILE A 43 14.00 4.59 -0.35
CA ILE A 43 12.84 5.48 -0.48
C ILE A 43 13.20 6.87 0.08
N GLN A 44 12.98 7.91 -0.73
CA GLN A 44 13.34 9.29 -0.40
C GLN A 44 12.14 10.25 -0.35
N ASN A 45 11.07 9.95 -1.07
CA ASN A 45 9.89 10.84 -1.17
C ASN A 45 8.61 10.03 -1.44
N PRO A 46 8.13 9.21 -0.49
CA PRO A 46 6.97 8.37 -0.72
C PRO A 46 5.66 9.17 -0.81
N LEU A 47 4.71 8.68 -1.62
CA LEU A 47 3.31 9.07 -1.54
C LEU A 47 2.59 8.16 -0.54
N ILE A 48 2.07 8.74 0.53
CA ILE A 48 1.19 8.04 1.46
C ILE A 48 -0.20 7.97 0.85
N VAL A 49 -0.75 6.78 0.69
CA VAL A 49 -2.08 6.55 0.11
C VAL A 49 -2.99 5.93 1.17
N THR A 50 -4.18 6.52 1.33
CA THR A 50 -5.21 6.00 2.24
C THR A 50 -6.61 6.29 1.72
N ASP A 51 -7.61 5.67 2.30
CA ASP A 51 -9.02 5.93 2.00
C ASP A 51 -9.55 7.20 2.70
N LYS A 52 -10.65 7.73 2.17
CA LYS A 52 -11.30 8.96 2.70
C LYS A 52 -11.69 8.86 4.16
N GLY A 53 -12.06 7.67 4.62
CA GLY A 53 -12.44 7.44 6.01
C GLY A 53 -11.25 7.47 6.97
N SER A 54 -10.09 7.07 6.49
CA SER A 54 -8.85 6.93 7.28
C SER A 54 -7.95 8.16 7.26
N ALA A 55 -8.11 9.06 6.28
CA ALA A 55 -7.18 10.16 6.00
C ALA A 55 -6.94 11.12 7.20
N HIS A 56 -7.88 11.21 8.13
CA HIS A 56 -7.80 12.07 9.31
C HIS A 56 -7.49 11.32 10.61
N LEU A 57 -7.26 10.01 10.54
CA LEU A 57 -7.02 9.20 11.72
C LEU A 57 -5.58 9.41 12.26
N PRO A 58 -5.37 9.24 13.59
CA PRO A 58 -4.12 9.58 14.23
C PRO A 58 -2.89 8.87 13.66
N PHE A 59 -3.03 7.65 13.18
CA PHE A 59 -1.91 6.87 12.64
C PHE A 59 -1.35 7.47 11.34
N ILE A 60 -2.15 8.22 10.57
CA ILE A 60 -1.66 8.94 9.38
C ILE A 60 -0.67 10.03 9.81
N LYS A 61 -1.05 10.82 10.82
CA LYS A 61 -0.15 11.85 11.35
C LYS A 61 1.11 11.23 11.97
N GLN A 62 0.97 10.14 12.71
CA GLN A 62 2.12 9.42 13.28
C GLN A 62 3.10 8.97 12.20
N LEU A 63 2.59 8.37 11.12
CA LEU A 63 3.41 7.97 9.97
C LEU A 63 4.17 9.16 9.37
N GLN A 64 3.47 10.28 9.12
CA GLN A 64 4.07 11.50 8.60
C GLN A 64 5.14 12.06 9.55
N ASP A 65 4.88 12.05 10.86
CA ASP A 65 5.81 12.55 11.87
C ASP A 65 7.09 11.68 11.90
N PHE A 66 6.98 10.34 11.84
CA PHE A 66 8.14 9.46 11.79
C PHE A 66 9.00 9.68 10.54
N LEU A 67 8.39 9.84 9.36
CA LEU A 67 9.09 10.15 8.12
C LEU A 67 9.78 11.53 8.22
N SER A 68 9.07 12.54 8.71
CA SER A 68 9.60 13.90 8.86
C SER A 68 10.79 13.97 9.81
N LEU A 69 10.74 13.25 10.94
CA LEU A 69 11.86 13.17 11.90
C LEU A 69 13.13 12.58 11.27
N ALA A 70 12.99 11.73 10.27
CA ALA A 70 14.09 11.16 9.51
C ALA A 70 14.48 11.99 8.27
N ASN A 71 13.90 13.19 8.09
CA ASN A 71 14.08 14.04 6.92
C ASN A 71 13.65 13.38 5.60
N ILE A 72 12.65 12.49 5.63
CA ILE A 72 12.01 11.90 4.45
C ILE A 72 10.75 12.73 4.16
N PRO A 73 10.76 13.62 3.15
CA PRO A 73 9.56 14.32 2.73
C PRO A 73 8.50 13.32 2.25
N SER A 74 7.24 13.63 2.46
CA SER A 74 6.14 12.78 1.99
C SER A 74 4.89 13.62 1.72
N ALA A 75 4.01 13.13 0.88
CA ALA A 75 2.69 13.72 0.69
C ALA A 75 1.60 12.69 0.99
N LEU A 76 0.41 13.17 1.34
CA LEU A 76 -0.76 12.34 1.59
C LEU A 76 -1.73 12.42 0.41
N PHE A 77 -2.16 11.28 -0.12
CA PHE A 77 -3.32 11.11 -0.96
C PHE A 77 -4.39 10.35 -0.18
N GLY A 78 -5.37 11.05 0.35
CA GLY A 78 -6.45 10.52 1.20
C GLY A 78 -7.80 10.46 0.48
N GLU A 79 -7.82 10.33 -0.84
CA GLU A 79 -9.04 10.45 -1.64
C GLU A 79 -9.56 9.10 -2.19
N VAL A 80 -8.98 7.97 -1.79
CA VAL A 80 -9.45 6.66 -2.22
C VAL A 80 -10.86 6.41 -1.67
N SER A 81 -11.78 6.04 -2.56
CA SER A 81 -13.15 5.69 -2.20
C SER A 81 -13.22 4.34 -1.46
N PRO A 82 -14.25 4.07 -0.64
CA PRO A 82 -14.41 2.77 0.05
C PRO A 82 -14.41 1.54 -0.88
N ASN A 83 -14.72 1.75 -2.15
CA ASN A 83 -14.49 0.81 -3.25
C ASN A 83 -13.71 1.61 -4.30
N PRO A 84 -12.40 1.38 -4.43
CA PRO A 84 -11.56 2.20 -5.30
C PRO A 84 -12.11 2.29 -6.73
N LEU A 85 -12.12 3.48 -7.27
CA LEU A 85 -12.61 3.79 -8.61
C LEU A 85 -11.44 4.17 -9.52
N GLU A 86 -11.59 3.96 -10.82
CA GLU A 86 -10.58 4.41 -11.79
C GLU A 86 -10.19 5.89 -11.61
N LYS A 87 -11.16 6.77 -11.38
CA LYS A 87 -10.89 8.19 -11.14
C LYS A 87 -10.02 8.46 -9.90
N ASP A 88 -10.16 7.64 -8.86
CA ASP A 88 -9.32 7.75 -7.66
C ASP A 88 -7.87 7.37 -8.00
N ILE A 89 -7.70 6.32 -8.81
CA ILE A 89 -6.40 5.86 -9.25
C ILE A 89 -5.71 6.90 -10.13
N LEU A 90 -6.43 7.46 -11.10
CA LEU A 90 -5.92 8.53 -11.97
C LEU A 90 -5.49 9.77 -11.16
N ALA A 91 -6.30 10.20 -10.18
CA ALA A 91 -5.96 11.32 -9.32
C ALA A 91 -4.73 11.03 -8.43
N GLY A 92 -4.63 9.82 -7.89
CA GLY A 92 -3.46 9.38 -7.12
C GLY A 92 -2.20 9.31 -7.96
N ARG A 93 -2.28 8.78 -9.19
CA ARG A 93 -1.19 8.77 -10.17
C ARG A 93 -0.72 10.19 -10.51
N GLU A 94 -1.65 11.11 -10.77
CA GLU A 94 -1.33 12.51 -11.04
C GLU A 94 -0.59 13.13 -9.84
N LYS A 95 -1.07 12.89 -8.62
CA LYS A 95 -0.40 13.36 -7.41
C LYS A 95 1.00 12.77 -7.25
N PHE A 96 1.18 11.47 -7.56
CA PHE A 96 2.46 10.80 -7.55
C PHE A 96 3.47 11.51 -8.47
N HIS A 97 3.07 11.80 -9.71
CA HIS A 97 3.93 12.49 -10.67
C HIS A 97 4.22 13.94 -10.29
N ASN A 98 3.20 14.70 -9.92
CA ASN A 98 3.34 16.12 -9.57
C ASN A 98 4.25 16.32 -8.35
N GLY A 99 4.21 15.38 -7.39
CA GLY A 99 5.07 15.37 -6.21
C GLY A 99 6.44 14.77 -6.46
N LYS A 100 6.71 14.18 -7.64
CA LYS A 100 7.92 13.41 -7.97
C LYS A 100 8.22 12.34 -6.92
N HIS A 101 7.17 11.61 -6.56
CA HIS A 101 7.29 10.54 -5.57
C HIS A 101 8.03 9.33 -6.16
N ASP A 102 8.74 8.59 -5.32
CA ASP A 102 9.55 7.43 -5.68
C ASP A 102 9.01 6.10 -5.14
N ALA A 103 8.07 6.18 -4.22
CA ALA A 103 7.44 5.02 -3.61
C ALA A 103 5.98 5.30 -3.23
N VAL A 104 5.24 4.25 -2.97
CA VAL A 104 3.88 4.30 -2.42
C VAL A 104 3.86 3.62 -1.04
N ILE A 105 3.34 4.32 -0.02
CA ILE A 105 3.01 3.74 1.29
C ILE A 105 1.50 3.68 1.40
N ALA A 106 0.91 2.49 1.19
CA ALA A 106 -0.52 2.26 1.36
C ALA A 106 -0.81 1.94 2.83
N ILE A 107 -1.62 2.76 3.50
CA ILE A 107 -1.96 2.58 4.93
C ILE A 107 -3.48 2.68 5.14
N GLY A 108 -4.08 1.68 5.76
CA GLY A 108 -5.53 1.64 6.01
C GLY A 108 -6.12 0.24 5.90
N GLY A 109 -7.41 0.17 5.60
CA GLY A 109 -8.10 -1.08 5.30
C GLY A 109 -7.90 -1.56 3.87
N GLY A 110 -8.62 -2.61 3.45
CA GLY A 110 -8.51 -3.20 2.10
C GLY A 110 -8.60 -2.17 0.97
N SER A 111 -9.49 -1.19 1.07
CA SER A 111 -9.63 -0.14 0.03
C SER A 111 -8.39 0.74 -0.10
N ALA A 112 -7.72 1.06 1.02
CA ALA A 112 -6.47 1.81 0.99
C ALA A 112 -5.34 0.98 0.35
N MET A 113 -5.28 -0.32 0.65
CA MET A 113 -4.34 -1.27 0.03
C MET A 113 -4.59 -1.36 -1.47
N ASP A 114 -5.85 -1.60 -1.88
CA ASP A 114 -6.24 -1.71 -3.28
C ASP A 114 -5.95 -0.42 -4.06
N GLY A 115 -6.29 0.75 -3.47
CA GLY A 115 -6.00 2.05 -4.07
C GLY A 115 -4.50 2.30 -4.24
N GLY A 116 -3.70 2.04 -3.20
CA GLY A 116 -2.25 2.22 -3.23
C GLY A 116 -1.58 1.32 -4.26
N LYS A 117 -1.94 0.04 -4.30
CA LYS A 117 -1.45 -0.92 -5.31
C LYS A 117 -1.81 -0.51 -6.73
N SER A 118 -3.06 -0.09 -6.95
CA SER A 118 -3.52 0.33 -8.28
C SER A 118 -2.82 1.61 -8.76
N ILE A 119 -2.53 2.55 -7.85
CA ILE A 119 -1.68 3.71 -8.17
C ILE A 119 -0.26 3.23 -8.53
N CYS A 120 0.31 2.32 -7.75
CA CYS A 120 1.63 1.75 -8.00
C CYS A 120 1.71 1.07 -9.38
N LEU A 121 0.70 0.24 -9.74
CA LEU A 121 0.60 -0.41 -11.05
C LEU A 121 0.69 0.57 -12.22
N THR A 122 0.12 1.75 -12.08
CA THR A 122 0.00 2.71 -13.19
C THR A 122 1.01 3.86 -13.13
N ALA A 123 1.77 4.00 -12.06
CA ALA A 123 2.60 5.19 -11.81
C ALA A 123 3.71 5.40 -12.85
N ASN A 124 4.47 4.38 -13.21
CA ASN A 124 5.67 4.51 -14.04
C ASN A 124 5.49 4.00 -15.49
N ASN A 125 4.25 3.88 -15.97
CA ASN A 125 3.97 3.39 -17.32
C ASN A 125 2.76 4.09 -17.92
N ASN A 126 2.42 3.77 -19.18
CA ASN A 126 1.30 4.37 -19.89
C ASN A 126 0.06 3.47 -19.96
N TYR A 127 0.06 2.37 -19.24
CA TYR A 127 -1.09 1.47 -19.21
C TYR A 127 -2.27 2.09 -18.46
N SER A 128 -3.47 1.75 -18.90
CA SER A 128 -4.70 1.92 -18.13
C SER A 128 -4.72 0.92 -16.97
N ILE A 129 -5.42 1.22 -15.90
CA ILE A 129 -5.62 0.24 -14.82
C ILE A 129 -6.31 -1.03 -15.32
N TRP A 130 -7.12 -0.94 -16.36
CA TRP A 130 -7.84 -2.06 -16.97
C TRP A 130 -6.95 -2.99 -17.81
N ASP A 131 -5.77 -2.56 -18.22
CA ASP A 131 -4.78 -3.42 -18.87
C ASP A 131 -4.20 -4.43 -17.89
N PHE A 132 -4.33 -4.18 -16.58
CA PHE A 132 -3.92 -5.07 -15.49
C PHE A 132 -5.05 -5.99 -14.99
N GLU A 133 -6.23 -6.00 -15.62
CA GLU A 133 -7.33 -6.88 -15.25
C GLU A 133 -6.92 -8.35 -15.37
N PHE A 134 -7.32 -9.17 -14.38
CA PHE A 134 -6.81 -10.53 -14.16
C PHE A 134 -6.99 -11.47 -15.37
N GLU A 135 -8.02 -11.25 -16.18
CA GLU A 135 -8.30 -12.06 -17.38
C GLU A 135 -7.56 -11.54 -18.64
N GLN A 136 -6.86 -10.39 -18.53
CA GLN A 136 -6.09 -9.84 -19.64
C GLN A 136 -4.66 -10.40 -19.67
N PRO A 137 -3.99 -10.37 -20.83
CA PRO A 137 -2.55 -10.65 -20.87
C PRO A 137 -1.78 -9.70 -19.95
N VAL A 138 -0.88 -10.27 -19.16
CA VAL A 138 -0.07 -9.46 -18.21
C VAL A 138 0.76 -8.43 -18.96
N PRO A 139 0.64 -7.12 -18.64
CA PRO A 139 1.44 -6.06 -19.27
C PRO A 139 2.94 -6.30 -19.08
N ILE A 140 3.74 -5.96 -20.10
CA ILE A 140 5.20 -6.06 -20.01
C ILE A 140 5.73 -4.78 -19.36
N ILE A 141 6.32 -4.90 -18.18
CA ILE A 141 6.96 -3.80 -17.48
C ILE A 141 8.45 -3.78 -17.84
N HIS A 142 8.92 -2.67 -18.39
CA HIS A 142 10.31 -2.51 -18.76
C HIS A 142 11.18 -2.26 -17.53
N GLN A 143 12.41 -2.80 -17.53
CA GLN A 143 13.34 -2.70 -16.40
C GLN A 143 13.81 -1.28 -16.10
N ASP A 144 13.76 -0.38 -17.08
CA ASP A 144 14.07 1.04 -16.93
C ASP A 144 12.91 1.86 -16.34
N GLN A 145 11.73 1.30 -16.28
CA GLN A 145 10.52 1.90 -15.69
C GLN A 145 9.79 0.89 -14.78
N PRO A 146 10.44 0.39 -13.74
CA PRO A 146 9.81 -0.56 -12.81
C PRO A 146 8.67 0.11 -12.04
N PHE A 147 7.82 -0.69 -11.44
CA PHE A 147 6.86 -0.17 -10.46
C PHE A 147 7.60 0.55 -9.33
N PRO A 148 7.02 1.62 -8.78
CA PRO A 148 7.53 2.21 -7.54
C PRO A 148 7.60 1.18 -6.42
N THR A 149 8.52 1.36 -5.49
CA THR A 149 8.54 0.55 -4.27
C THR A 149 7.21 0.70 -3.52
N LEU A 150 6.62 -0.43 -3.13
CA LEU A 150 5.35 -0.47 -2.41
C LEU A 150 5.58 -0.92 -0.97
N VAL A 151 5.05 -0.16 -0.01
CA VAL A 151 4.95 -0.53 1.39
C VAL A 151 3.48 -0.58 1.78
N THR A 152 3.04 -1.67 2.37
CA THR A 152 1.64 -1.85 2.79
C THR A 152 1.55 -1.92 4.32
N ILE A 153 0.64 -1.13 4.90
CA ILE A 153 0.44 -1.03 6.36
C ILE A 153 -1.06 -1.23 6.65
N PRO A 154 -1.50 -2.47 6.85
CA PRO A 154 -2.91 -2.75 7.13
C PRO A 154 -3.32 -2.26 8.51
N THR A 155 -4.52 -1.68 8.62
CA THR A 155 -5.16 -1.29 9.88
C THR A 155 -6.35 -2.17 10.24
N THR A 156 -6.71 -3.10 9.37
CA THR A 156 -7.80 -4.07 9.56
C THR A 156 -7.30 -5.47 9.24
N ALA A 157 -7.66 -6.44 10.06
CA ALA A 157 -7.40 -7.85 9.79
C ALA A 157 -8.48 -8.43 8.86
N GLY A 158 -8.12 -9.39 8.02
CA GLY A 158 -9.07 -10.24 7.30
C GLY A 158 -8.78 -10.46 5.83
N THR A 159 -8.52 -9.42 5.05
CA THR A 159 -8.38 -9.57 3.59
C THR A 159 -7.05 -10.16 3.15
N GLY A 160 -5.97 -9.97 3.91
CA GLY A 160 -4.61 -10.32 3.49
C GLY A 160 -4.09 -9.47 2.32
N ALA A 161 -4.80 -8.39 1.98
CA ALA A 161 -4.47 -7.54 0.83
C ALA A 161 -3.05 -6.96 0.90
N GLU A 162 -2.47 -6.86 2.07
CA GLU A 162 -1.10 -6.38 2.29
C GLU A 162 -0.01 -7.29 1.71
N THR A 163 -0.30 -8.58 1.50
CA THR A 163 0.68 -9.57 1.02
C THR A 163 0.42 -10.05 -0.41
N GLU A 164 -0.69 -9.65 -1.02
CA GLU A 164 -1.08 -10.10 -2.35
C GLU A 164 -0.63 -9.12 -3.45
N SER A 165 -0.33 -9.65 -4.62
CA SER A 165 -0.04 -8.86 -5.84
C SER A 165 -1.29 -8.39 -6.58
N THR A 166 -2.47 -8.51 -5.96
CA THR A 166 -3.78 -8.18 -6.52
C THR A 166 -4.38 -6.96 -5.85
N ALA A 167 -5.27 -6.26 -6.54
CA ALA A 167 -6.10 -5.19 -6.01
C ALA A 167 -7.49 -5.22 -6.66
N MET A 168 -8.50 -4.69 -5.96
CA MET A 168 -9.88 -4.63 -6.46
C MET A 168 -10.25 -3.21 -6.85
N VAL A 169 -10.61 -3.00 -8.11
CA VAL A 169 -11.04 -1.70 -8.65
C VAL A 169 -12.46 -1.81 -9.21
N THR A 170 -13.29 -0.81 -8.94
CA THR A 170 -14.67 -0.77 -9.41
C THR A 170 -14.77 -0.04 -10.74
N ASP A 171 -15.25 -0.73 -11.76
CA ASP A 171 -15.69 -0.14 -13.01
C ASP A 171 -17.14 0.36 -12.85
N VAL A 172 -17.30 1.67 -12.79
CA VAL A 172 -18.63 2.30 -12.61
C VAL A 172 -19.54 2.08 -13.83
N ASN A 173 -18.98 1.90 -15.01
CA ASN A 173 -19.76 1.68 -16.24
C ASN A 173 -20.33 0.26 -16.29
N LYS A 174 -19.58 -0.71 -15.80
CA LYS A 174 -20.01 -2.11 -15.70
C LYS A 174 -20.74 -2.41 -14.39
N GLY A 175 -20.65 -1.53 -13.39
CA GLY A 175 -21.27 -1.69 -12.07
C GLY A 175 -20.69 -2.84 -11.24
N MET A 176 -19.43 -3.24 -11.48
CA MET A 176 -18.81 -4.37 -10.79
C MET A 176 -17.33 -4.12 -10.49
N LYS A 177 -16.79 -4.90 -9.55
CA LYS A 177 -15.36 -4.88 -9.20
C LYS A 177 -14.60 -5.86 -10.08
N PHE A 178 -13.42 -5.44 -10.50
CA PHE A 178 -12.44 -6.27 -11.21
C PHE A 178 -11.19 -6.42 -10.38
N CYS A 179 -10.61 -7.60 -10.43
CA CYS A 179 -9.29 -7.87 -9.91
C CYS A 179 -8.25 -7.36 -10.92
N VAL A 180 -7.37 -6.48 -10.48
CA VAL A 180 -6.19 -6.04 -11.24
C VAL A 180 -4.93 -6.57 -10.56
N TRP A 181 -3.90 -6.92 -11.33
CA TRP A 181 -2.73 -7.57 -10.77
C TRP A 181 -1.49 -7.47 -11.64
N HIS A 182 -0.34 -7.69 -11.04
CA HIS A 182 0.91 -7.98 -11.75
C HIS A 182 1.84 -8.80 -10.84
N PRO A 183 2.55 -9.82 -11.35
CA PRO A 183 3.40 -10.67 -10.51
C PRO A 183 4.54 -9.91 -9.79
N ASP A 184 4.97 -8.78 -10.33
CA ASP A 184 6.02 -7.93 -9.74
C ASP A 184 5.48 -6.86 -8.78
N LEU A 185 4.17 -6.79 -8.55
CA LEU A 185 3.56 -5.91 -7.56
C LEU A 185 3.64 -6.56 -6.17
N LYS A 186 4.75 -6.34 -5.47
CA LYS A 186 4.99 -6.92 -4.14
C LYS A 186 5.67 -5.91 -3.22
#